data_5e555478659b036710944692fdebc401
#
_entry.id   5e555478659b036710944692fdebc401
#
_cell.length_a   1.000
_cell.length_b   1.000
_cell.length_c   1.000
_cell.angle_alpha   90.00
_cell.angle_beta   90.00
_cell.angle_gamma   90.00
#
_symmetry.space_group_name_H-M   'P 1'
#
loop_
_entity.id
_entity.type
_entity.pdbx_description
1 polymer ?
#
loop_
_entity_poly.entity_id
_entity_poly.type
_entity_poly.pdbx_seq_one_letter_code
_entity_poly.pdbx_strand_id
1 'polypeptide(L)'
;RWVENGFGTGDCVIVADEVLQIIDYKHGLGVLVSAGDEEHGGNSQMMCYALGALEAFGDIYDINQIKMTIFQPRRDNISTYTISKEKLLKWADEVLAPTAQLAYIGEGEFKAGDHCQFCKVKATCRKRAEYNLELAKYDFDMPATLDNIEIGAILAKVDEMIFWGNDIKEFALQQAQSGVHFDGWKIVEGKSNRKFTDEAAVAFKVKDAGYDPYEKKLLGITAMSTMLGKKKFEELLGELVYKPPGKPTLVPESDKRPAMNTAQDDFSV
;
A
#
# COMPACT_ATOMS: atom_id res chain seq x y z
N ARG A 1 1.15 -29.67 7.30
CA ARG A 1 2.39 -30.35 6.91
C ARG A 1 3.60 -29.42 7.00
N TRP A 2 3.61 -28.26 6.30
CA TRP A 2 4.77 -27.35 6.20
C TRP A 2 4.82 -26.28 7.28
N VAL A 3 3.67 -25.90 7.81
CA VAL A 3 3.52 -24.88 8.85
C VAL A 3 2.65 -25.45 9.96
N GLU A 4 3.17 -25.51 11.18
CA GLU A 4 2.42 -26.00 12.33
C GLU A 4 1.23 -25.07 12.61
N ASN A 5 0.02 -25.65 12.72
CA ASN A 5 -1.24 -24.93 12.87
C ASN A 5 -1.49 -23.84 11.80
N GLY A 6 -0.83 -23.97 10.64
CA GLY A 6 -1.03 -23.05 9.52
C GLY A 6 -2.43 -23.21 8.94
N PHE A 7 -3.14 -22.09 8.78
CA PHE A 7 -4.43 -22.03 8.11
C PHE A 7 -4.55 -20.74 7.31
N GLY A 8 -5.47 -20.72 6.36
CA GLY A 8 -5.76 -19.55 5.55
C GLY A 8 -7.14 -19.68 4.91
N THR A 9 -7.69 -18.55 4.46
CA THR A 9 -8.95 -18.51 3.71
C THR A 9 -8.65 -17.97 2.32
N GLY A 10 -8.88 -18.80 1.30
CA GLY A 10 -8.81 -18.36 -0.09
C GLY A 10 -10.16 -17.84 -0.55
N ASP A 11 -10.18 -16.77 -1.33
CA ASP A 11 -11.42 -16.17 -1.82
C ASP A 11 -12.13 -17.05 -2.85
N CYS A 12 -11.36 -17.65 -3.75
CA CYS A 12 -11.91 -18.56 -4.76
C CYS A 12 -10.88 -19.64 -5.14
N VAL A 13 -11.32 -20.89 -5.11
CA VAL A 13 -10.54 -22.06 -5.51
C VAL A 13 -11.31 -22.82 -6.58
N ILE A 14 -10.69 -23.04 -7.74
CA ILE A 14 -11.25 -23.85 -8.83
C ILE A 14 -10.34 -25.07 -9.01
N VAL A 15 -10.92 -26.24 -8.89
CA VAL A 15 -10.20 -27.51 -9.03
C VAL A 15 -10.74 -28.26 -10.24
N ALA A 16 -9.84 -28.67 -11.11
CA ALA A 16 -10.12 -29.54 -12.24
C ALA A 16 -8.93 -30.47 -12.44
N ASP A 17 -9.11 -31.54 -13.20
CA ASP A 17 -7.99 -32.37 -13.61
C ASP A 17 -6.93 -31.51 -14.32
N GLU A 18 -5.67 -31.76 -14.01
CA GLU A 18 -4.50 -31.04 -14.47
C GLU A 18 -4.26 -29.67 -13.82
N VAL A 19 -5.29 -28.89 -13.43
CA VAL A 19 -5.13 -27.50 -13.01
C VAL A 19 -5.86 -27.19 -11.71
N LEU A 20 -5.11 -26.68 -10.74
CA LEU A 20 -5.64 -25.99 -9.56
C LEU A 20 -5.51 -24.49 -9.76
N GLN A 21 -6.62 -23.75 -9.73
CA GLN A 21 -6.60 -22.29 -9.82
C GLN A 21 -6.98 -21.66 -8.48
N ILE A 22 -6.12 -20.75 -8.01
CA ILE A 22 -6.35 -19.91 -6.84
C ILE A 22 -6.56 -18.48 -7.32
N ILE A 23 -7.67 -17.86 -6.91
CA ILE A 23 -7.98 -16.47 -7.25
C ILE A 23 -8.18 -15.70 -5.96
N ASP A 24 -7.47 -14.60 -5.82
CA ASP A 24 -7.55 -13.68 -4.67
C ASP A 24 -8.06 -12.32 -5.14
N TYR A 25 -9.16 -11.88 -4.53
CA TYR A 25 -9.84 -10.63 -4.87
C TYR A 25 -9.44 -9.51 -3.92
N LYS A 26 -8.75 -8.51 -4.45
CA LYS A 26 -8.27 -7.36 -3.66
C LYS A 26 -9.03 -6.09 -4.01
N HIS A 27 -10.05 -5.75 -3.23
CA HIS A 27 -10.95 -4.61 -3.50
C HIS A 27 -10.31 -3.25 -3.23
N GLY A 28 -9.34 -3.14 -2.34
CA GLY A 28 -8.71 -1.86 -1.93
C GLY A 28 -7.91 -1.17 -3.04
N LEU A 29 -7.72 0.15 -2.89
CA LEU A 29 -6.75 0.95 -3.67
C LEU A 29 -5.32 0.88 -3.10
N GLY A 30 -5.05 -0.02 -2.15
CA GLY A 30 -3.75 -0.19 -1.50
C GLY A 30 -2.60 -0.53 -2.45
N VAL A 31 -1.62 -1.28 -2.00
CA VAL A 31 -0.44 -1.66 -2.80
C VAL A 31 -0.84 -2.50 -4.01
N LEU A 32 -0.19 -2.25 -5.15
CA LEU A 32 -0.30 -3.11 -6.32
C LEU A 32 0.35 -4.46 -6.00
N VAL A 33 -0.37 -5.56 -6.23
CA VAL A 33 0.10 -6.92 -5.90
C VAL A 33 0.20 -7.75 -7.17
N SER A 34 1.33 -8.46 -7.34
CA SER A 34 1.54 -9.44 -8.41
C SER A 34 1.29 -10.85 -7.90
N ALA A 35 0.75 -11.72 -8.76
CA ALA A 35 0.66 -13.16 -8.51
C ALA A 35 2.02 -13.86 -8.61
N GLY A 36 3.01 -13.22 -9.21
CA GLY A 36 4.37 -13.70 -9.42
C GLY A 36 4.87 -13.40 -10.83
N ASP A 37 6.15 -13.65 -11.04
CA ASP A 37 6.85 -13.56 -12.33
C ASP A 37 8.00 -14.57 -12.38
N GLU A 38 8.68 -14.65 -13.54
CA GLU A 38 9.77 -15.62 -13.74
C GLU A 38 11.04 -15.28 -12.94
N GLU A 39 11.23 -14.01 -12.59
CA GLU A 39 12.42 -13.53 -11.88
C GLU A 39 12.30 -13.74 -10.37
N HIS A 40 11.12 -13.41 -9.80
CA HIS A 40 10.89 -13.41 -8.36
C HIS A 40 10.09 -14.63 -7.88
N GLY A 41 9.54 -15.42 -8.81
CA GLY A 41 8.71 -16.58 -8.49
C GLY A 41 7.27 -16.21 -8.13
N GLY A 42 6.54 -17.15 -7.53
CA GLY A 42 5.14 -16.98 -7.16
C GLY A 42 4.93 -16.17 -5.87
N ASN A 43 3.81 -15.47 -5.80
CA ASN A 43 3.38 -14.78 -4.59
C ASN A 43 3.20 -15.79 -3.45
N SER A 44 3.90 -15.59 -2.33
CA SER A 44 3.94 -16.53 -1.20
C SER A 44 2.57 -16.79 -0.57
N GLN A 45 1.70 -15.78 -0.48
CA GLN A 45 0.32 -15.94 0.00
C GLN A 45 -0.47 -16.89 -0.90
N MET A 46 -0.39 -16.68 -2.21
CA MET A 46 -1.07 -17.50 -3.20
C MET A 46 -0.54 -18.93 -3.22
N MET A 47 0.78 -19.09 -3.08
CA MET A 47 1.40 -20.42 -2.98
C MET A 47 0.98 -21.15 -1.71
N CYS A 48 0.86 -20.47 -0.56
CA CYS A 48 0.34 -21.08 0.67
C CYS A 48 -1.12 -21.54 0.51
N TYR A 49 -1.98 -20.73 -0.14
CA TYR A 49 -3.36 -21.14 -0.44
C TYR A 49 -3.40 -22.36 -1.37
N ALA A 50 -2.53 -22.39 -2.38
CA ALA A 50 -2.41 -23.53 -3.28
C ALA A 50 -1.99 -24.81 -2.56
N LEU A 51 -1.06 -24.74 -1.60
CA LEU A 51 -0.66 -25.89 -0.78
C LEU A 51 -1.83 -26.42 0.05
N GLY A 52 -2.60 -25.54 0.69
CA GLY A 52 -3.79 -25.94 1.44
C GLY A 52 -4.87 -26.57 0.55
N ALA A 53 -5.07 -26.04 -0.66
CA ALA A 53 -6.00 -26.62 -1.63
C ALA A 53 -5.50 -27.98 -2.18
N LEU A 54 -4.20 -28.12 -2.41
CA LEU A 54 -3.62 -29.43 -2.80
C LEU A 54 -3.78 -30.48 -1.72
N GLU A 55 -3.66 -30.10 -0.45
CA GLU A 55 -3.88 -31.03 0.68
C GLU A 55 -5.36 -31.47 0.77
N ALA A 56 -6.29 -30.56 0.46
CA ALA A 56 -7.72 -30.85 0.50
C ALA A 56 -8.23 -31.64 -0.71
N PHE A 57 -7.66 -31.45 -1.89
CA PHE A 57 -8.22 -31.94 -3.16
C PHE A 57 -7.25 -32.81 -3.98
N GLY A 58 -5.97 -32.85 -3.64
CA GLY A 58 -4.93 -33.53 -4.42
C GLY A 58 -5.06 -35.05 -4.48
N ASP A 59 -5.81 -35.68 -3.57
CA ASP A 59 -6.13 -37.11 -3.59
C ASP A 59 -7.36 -37.42 -4.47
N ILE A 60 -8.13 -36.40 -4.87
CA ILE A 60 -9.36 -36.55 -5.65
C ILE A 60 -9.12 -36.20 -7.12
N TYR A 61 -8.25 -35.22 -7.39
CA TYR A 61 -7.97 -34.71 -8.73
C TYR A 61 -6.48 -34.88 -9.09
N ASP A 62 -6.19 -35.23 -10.32
CA ASP A 62 -4.82 -35.31 -10.83
C ASP A 62 -4.33 -33.92 -11.22
N ILE A 63 -3.81 -33.17 -10.24
CA ILE A 63 -3.37 -31.79 -10.38
C ILE A 63 -1.87 -31.77 -10.70
N ASN A 64 -1.50 -31.15 -11.82
CA ASN A 64 -0.12 -31.00 -12.29
C ASN A 64 0.34 -29.54 -12.35
N GLN A 65 -0.60 -28.61 -12.53
CA GLN A 65 -0.33 -27.17 -12.64
C GLN A 65 -1.12 -26.39 -11.59
N ILE A 66 -0.49 -25.32 -11.12
CA ILE A 66 -1.05 -24.36 -10.18
C ILE A 66 -1.10 -22.99 -10.87
N LYS A 67 -2.30 -22.46 -11.07
CA LYS A 67 -2.53 -21.13 -11.64
C LYS A 67 -3.00 -20.19 -10.54
N MET A 68 -2.26 -19.15 -10.29
CA MET A 68 -2.54 -18.15 -9.27
C MET A 68 -2.92 -16.83 -9.94
N THR A 69 -4.05 -16.23 -9.54
CA THR A 69 -4.54 -14.97 -10.11
C THR A 69 -4.90 -14.00 -9.00
N ILE A 70 -4.33 -12.81 -9.04
CA ILE A 70 -4.72 -11.67 -8.20
C ILE A 70 -5.57 -10.73 -9.05
N PHE A 71 -6.76 -10.43 -8.55
CA PHE A 71 -7.73 -9.57 -9.20
C PHE A 71 -7.98 -8.31 -8.37
N GLN A 72 -7.46 -7.16 -8.84
CA GLN A 72 -7.58 -5.84 -8.20
C GLN A 72 -8.35 -4.87 -9.13
N PRO A 73 -9.68 -4.93 -9.21
CA PRO A 73 -10.45 -4.19 -10.21
C PRO A 73 -10.34 -2.65 -10.06
N ARG A 74 -10.18 -2.14 -8.83
CA ARG A 74 -10.03 -0.70 -8.59
C ARG A 74 -8.66 -0.14 -8.99
N ARG A 75 -7.70 -1.03 -9.30
CA ARG A 75 -6.35 -0.70 -9.78
C ARG A 75 -6.12 -1.11 -11.23
N ASP A 76 -7.18 -1.59 -11.90
CA ASP A 76 -7.11 -2.14 -13.25
C ASP A 76 -6.00 -3.20 -13.39
N ASN A 77 -5.87 -4.05 -12.35
CA ASN A 77 -4.82 -5.05 -12.26
C ASN A 77 -5.40 -6.47 -12.20
N ILE A 78 -5.02 -7.26 -13.19
CA ILE A 78 -5.21 -8.72 -13.21
C ILE A 78 -3.84 -9.33 -13.46
N SER A 79 -3.26 -9.91 -12.40
CA SER A 79 -1.95 -10.56 -12.46
C SER A 79 -2.14 -12.06 -12.33
N THR A 80 -1.55 -12.82 -13.25
CA THR A 80 -1.62 -14.28 -13.25
C THR A 80 -0.22 -14.88 -13.36
N TYR A 81 0.06 -15.90 -12.56
CA TYR A 81 1.28 -16.67 -12.59
C TYR A 81 0.99 -18.16 -12.48
N THR A 82 1.70 -18.98 -13.24
CA THR A 82 1.49 -20.44 -13.27
C THR A 82 2.79 -21.17 -12.98
N ILE A 83 2.75 -22.14 -12.08
CA ILE A 83 3.88 -23.02 -11.76
C ILE A 83 3.43 -24.49 -11.77
N SER A 84 4.39 -25.41 -11.89
CA SER A 84 4.09 -26.84 -11.72
C SER A 84 3.87 -27.18 -10.24
N LYS A 85 3.08 -28.24 -9.99
CA LYS A 85 2.93 -28.83 -8.65
C LYS A 85 4.29 -29.17 -8.03
N GLU A 86 5.20 -29.73 -8.81
CA GLU A 86 6.56 -30.07 -8.36
C GLU A 86 7.33 -28.83 -7.85
N LYS A 87 7.31 -27.72 -8.60
CA LYS A 87 7.95 -26.47 -8.18
C LYS A 87 7.33 -25.91 -6.90
N LEU A 88 5.99 -25.97 -6.76
CA LEU A 88 5.31 -25.53 -5.56
C LEU A 88 5.71 -26.37 -4.34
N LEU A 89 5.73 -27.70 -4.48
CA LEU A 89 6.12 -28.59 -3.39
C LEU A 89 7.60 -28.40 -3.00
N LYS A 90 8.47 -28.25 -3.99
CA LYS A 90 9.88 -27.95 -3.74
C LYS A 90 10.06 -26.63 -2.97
N TRP A 91 9.36 -25.57 -3.36
CA TRP A 91 9.39 -24.32 -2.62
C TRP A 91 8.85 -24.50 -1.19
N ALA A 92 7.81 -25.29 -0.99
CA ALA A 92 7.26 -25.56 0.33
C ALA A 92 8.26 -26.26 1.25
N ASP A 93 9.02 -27.23 0.73
CA ASP A 93 10.00 -27.98 1.51
C ASP A 93 11.32 -27.20 1.72
N GLU A 94 11.79 -26.47 0.71
CA GLU A 94 13.10 -25.79 0.75
C GLU A 94 13.03 -24.37 1.35
N VAL A 95 11.89 -23.68 1.21
CA VAL A 95 11.74 -22.28 1.62
C VAL A 95 10.69 -22.10 2.71
N LEU A 96 9.44 -22.54 2.48
CA LEU A 96 8.35 -22.26 3.41
C LEU A 96 8.57 -22.95 4.76
N ALA A 97 8.79 -24.26 4.78
CA ALA A 97 8.90 -25.03 6.02
C ALA A 97 10.05 -24.55 6.91
N PRO A 98 11.31 -24.41 6.41
CA PRO A 98 12.40 -23.92 7.24
C PRO A 98 12.21 -22.47 7.69
N THR A 99 11.66 -21.59 6.86
CA THR A 99 11.38 -20.20 7.23
C THR A 99 10.30 -20.13 8.31
N ALA A 100 9.24 -20.90 8.18
CA ALA A 100 8.18 -20.98 9.17
C ALA A 100 8.68 -21.51 10.51
N GLN A 101 9.57 -22.51 10.48
CA GLN A 101 10.19 -23.06 11.70
C GLN A 101 11.06 -22.01 12.40
N LEU A 102 11.91 -21.27 11.66
CA LEU A 102 12.71 -20.19 12.24
C LEU A 102 11.80 -19.10 12.87
N ALA A 103 10.72 -18.73 12.20
CA ALA A 103 9.77 -17.76 12.72
C ALA A 103 9.06 -18.29 13.99
N TYR A 104 8.71 -19.57 14.03
CA TYR A 104 8.03 -20.21 15.18
C TYR A 104 8.91 -20.23 16.43
N ILE A 105 10.19 -20.55 16.30
CA ILE A 105 11.14 -20.56 17.43
C ILE A 105 11.70 -19.18 17.77
N GLY A 106 11.32 -18.13 17.00
CA GLY A 106 11.77 -16.76 17.25
C GLY A 106 13.19 -16.49 16.78
N GLU A 107 13.74 -17.32 15.89
CA GLU A 107 15.06 -17.16 15.31
C GLU A 107 14.99 -16.64 13.87
N GLY A 108 16.14 -16.30 13.32
CA GLY A 108 16.26 -15.78 11.94
C GLY A 108 16.74 -14.34 11.91
N GLU A 109 17.06 -13.85 10.72
CA GLU A 109 17.56 -12.50 10.51
C GLU A 109 16.43 -11.52 10.23
N PHE A 110 16.43 -10.39 10.93
CA PHE A 110 15.55 -9.27 10.61
C PHE A 110 16.11 -8.53 9.38
N LYS A 111 15.26 -8.32 8.38
CA LYS A 111 15.57 -7.50 7.19
C LYS A 111 14.58 -6.35 7.09
N ALA A 112 15.10 -5.13 6.92
CA ALA A 112 14.26 -3.96 6.63
C ALA A 112 13.90 -3.94 5.13
N GLY A 113 12.70 -3.46 4.80
CA GLY A 113 12.21 -3.33 3.42
C GLY A 113 10.73 -2.93 3.40
N ASP A 114 10.11 -2.95 2.22
CA ASP A 114 8.73 -2.48 1.97
C ASP A 114 7.69 -3.21 2.84
N HIS A 115 7.96 -4.46 3.20
CA HIS A 115 7.09 -5.25 4.09
C HIS A 115 7.01 -4.67 5.52
N CYS A 116 7.97 -3.82 5.92
CA CYS A 116 7.96 -3.20 7.25
C CYS A 116 6.72 -2.34 7.51
N GLN A 117 6.11 -1.76 6.47
CA GLN A 117 4.87 -0.97 6.60
C GLN A 117 3.71 -1.78 7.20
N PHE A 118 3.68 -3.10 6.99
CA PHE A 118 2.66 -4.02 7.50
C PHE A 118 3.05 -4.74 8.80
N CYS A 119 4.28 -4.54 9.29
CA CYS A 119 4.81 -5.26 10.44
C CYS A 119 4.22 -4.73 11.75
N LYS A 120 3.77 -5.63 12.64
CA LYS A 120 3.19 -5.25 13.93
C LYS A 120 4.18 -4.55 14.86
N VAL A 121 5.48 -4.83 14.73
CA VAL A 121 6.56 -4.23 15.55
C VAL A 121 7.32 -3.13 14.79
N LYS A 122 6.75 -2.58 13.72
CA LYS A 122 7.40 -1.61 12.83
C LYS A 122 7.94 -0.36 13.53
N ALA A 123 7.29 0.11 14.58
CA ALA A 123 7.71 1.29 15.33
C ALA A 123 8.89 1.01 16.28
N THR A 124 9.03 -0.22 16.78
CA THR A 124 10.02 -0.59 17.78
C THR A 124 11.15 -1.48 17.24
N CYS A 125 11.10 -1.81 15.94
CA CYS A 125 12.08 -2.67 15.30
C CYS A 125 13.44 -1.97 15.17
N ARG A 126 14.46 -2.48 15.87
CA ARG A 126 15.83 -1.96 15.82
C ARG A 126 16.41 -2.03 14.41
N LYS A 127 16.16 -3.13 13.67
CA LYS A 127 16.69 -3.29 12.32
C LYS A 127 16.12 -2.26 11.34
N ARG A 128 14.83 -1.91 11.47
CA ARG A 128 14.22 -0.83 10.69
C ARG A 128 14.79 0.54 11.08
N ALA A 129 15.04 0.77 12.37
CA ALA A 129 15.68 1.99 12.83
C ALA A 129 17.10 2.13 12.27
N GLU A 130 17.93 1.08 12.32
CA GLU A 130 19.27 1.07 11.74
C GLU A 130 19.23 1.41 10.23
N TYR A 131 18.32 0.79 9.48
CA TYR A 131 18.15 1.02 8.04
C TYR A 131 17.81 2.50 7.72
N ASN A 132 16.90 3.11 8.48
CA ASN A 132 16.51 4.49 8.26
C ASN A 132 17.60 5.48 8.73
N LEU A 133 18.28 5.17 9.83
CA LEU A 133 19.37 6.01 10.37
C LEU A 133 20.66 5.89 9.55
N GLU A 134 20.77 4.94 8.62
CA GLU A 134 21.91 4.84 7.71
C GLU A 134 22.13 6.13 6.89
N LEU A 135 21.06 6.91 6.65
CA LEU A 135 21.16 8.23 6.03
C LEU A 135 21.98 9.23 6.85
N ALA A 136 22.12 9.04 8.17
CA ALA A 136 22.94 9.90 9.01
C ALA A 136 24.43 9.91 8.65
N LYS A 137 24.90 8.92 7.85
CA LYS A 137 26.28 8.90 7.34
C LYS A 137 26.63 10.16 6.54
N TYR A 138 25.67 10.74 5.82
CA TYR A 138 25.88 11.94 5.01
C TYR A 138 26.15 13.21 5.86
N ASP A 139 25.82 13.19 7.15
CA ASP A 139 26.06 14.31 8.07
C ASP A 139 27.56 14.54 8.35
N PHE A 140 28.40 13.52 8.12
CA PHE A 140 29.82 13.53 8.41
C PHE A 140 30.70 13.53 7.15
N ASP A 141 30.12 13.48 5.96
CA ASP A 141 30.86 13.47 4.70
C ASP A 141 31.25 14.90 4.24
N MET A 142 32.38 15.03 3.57
CA MET A 142 32.84 16.29 2.97
C MET A 142 32.75 16.19 1.43
N PRO A 143 32.35 17.27 0.75
CA PRO A 143 32.08 18.63 1.24
C PRO A 143 30.76 18.73 2.02
N ALA A 144 30.58 19.83 2.76
CA ALA A 144 29.39 20.09 3.59
C ALA A 144 28.07 20.26 2.80
N THR A 145 28.09 20.08 1.49
CA THR A 145 26.91 20.14 0.60
C THR A 145 26.81 18.85 -0.19
N LEU A 146 25.58 18.31 -0.26
CA LEU A 146 25.29 17.11 -1.03
C LEU A 146 25.41 17.37 -2.54
N ASP A 147 25.97 16.42 -3.27
CA ASP A 147 25.90 16.41 -4.73
C ASP A 147 24.60 15.76 -5.25
N ASN A 148 24.39 15.80 -6.56
CA ASN A 148 23.16 15.27 -7.18
C ASN A 148 23.03 13.75 -7.06
N ILE A 149 24.13 13.01 -6.95
CA ILE A 149 24.16 11.54 -6.82
C ILE A 149 23.71 11.18 -5.40
N GLU A 150 24.23 11.88 -4.39
CA GLU A 150 23.86 11.71 -2.99
C GLU A 150 22.38 12.07 -2.76
N ILE A 151 21.90 13.19 -3.34
CA ILE A 151 20.48 13.57 -3.31
C ILE A 151 19.61 12.47 -3.92
N GLY A 152 20.00 11.88 -5.06
CA GLY A 152 19.29 10.76 -5.67
C GLY A 152 19.21 9.54 -4.76
N ALA A 153 20.31 9.20 -4.07
CA ALA A 153 20.35 8.09 -3.11
C ALA A 153 19.45 8.34 -1.87
N ILE A 154 19.40 9.58 -1.42
CA ILE A 154 18.51 9.99 -0.30
C ILE A 154 17.05 9.93 -0.73
N LEU A 155 16.69 10.42 -1.93
CA LEU A 155 15.33 10.39 -2.46
C LEU A 155 14.76 8.97 -2.51
N ALA A 156 15.60 7.96 -2.77
CA ALA A 156 15.18 6.56 -2.75
C ALA A 156 14.74 6.03 -1.37
N LYS A 157 15.15 6.70 -0.28
CA LYS A 157 14.89 6.27 1.11
C LYS A 157 14.04 7.24 1.92
N VAL A 158 13.89 8.48 1.49
CA VAL A 158 13.26 9.54 2.30
C VAL A 158 11.80 9.24 2.65
N ASP A 159 11.04 8.65 1.75
CA ASP A 159 9.64 8.30 1.99
C ASP A 159 9.51 7.25 3.10
N GLU A 160 10.34 6.20 3.09
CA GLU A 160 10.36 5.19 4.15
C GLU A 160 10.77 5.80 5.51
N MET A 161 11.70 6.73 5.52
CA MET A 161 12.10 7.47 6.73
C MET A 161 10.95 8.30 7.29
N ILE A 162 10.17 8.97 6.43
CA ILE A 162 8.97 9.72 6.82
C ILE A 162 7.91 8.78 7.41
N PHE A 163 7.63 7.65 6.75
CA PHE A 163 6.69 6.65 7.25
C PHE A 163 7.14 6.08 8.60
N TRP A 164 8.40 5.72 8.74
CA TRP A 164 8.94 5.25 10.01
C TRP A 164 8.82 6.30 11.12
N GLY A 165 9.13 7.57 10.83
CA GLY A 165 8.98 8.66 11.79
C GLY A 165 7.52 8.85 12.26
N ASN A 166 6.55 8.68 11.36
CA ASN A 166 5.13 8.73 11.71
C ASN A 166 4.70 7.50 12.54
N ASP A 167 5.17 6.30 12.21
CA ASP A 167 4.92 5.09 12.99
C ASP A 167 5.41 5.21 14.43
N ILE A 168 6.59 5.81 14.66
CA ILE A 168 7.12 6.07 16.01
C ILE A 168 6.22 7.04 16.76
N LYS A 169 5.79 8.16 16.12
CA LYS A 169 4.93 9.16 16.77
C LYS A 169 3.58 8.56 17.16
N GLU A 170 2.97 7.78 16.27
CA GLU A 170 1.70 7.11 16.53
C GLU A 170 1.83 6.10 17.68
N PHE A 171 2.85 5.25 17.64
CA PHE A 171 3.15 4.28 18.69
C PHE A 171 3.37 4.99 20.04
N ALA A 172 4.21 6.03 20.07
CA ALA A 172 4.49 6.78 21.30
C ALA A 172 3.22 7.43 21.89
N LEU A 173 2.34 7.98 21.03
CA LEU A 173 1.05 8.54 21.47
C LEU A 173 0.15 7.47 22.09
N GLN A 174 0.01 6.31 21.43
CA GLN A 174 -0.79 5.19 21.95
C GLN A 174 -0.26 4.68 23.30
N GLN A 175 1.07 4.51 23.42
CA GLN A 175 1.71 4.09 24.64
C GLN A 175 1.54 5.13 25.77
N ALA A 176 1.70 6.42 25.46
CA ALA A 176 1.51 7.50 26.41
C ALA A 176 0.06 7.59 26.90
N GLN A 177 -0.94 7.38 26.03
CA GLN A 177 -2.37 7.27 26.40
C GLN A 177 -2.63 6.08 27.33
N SER A 178 -1.82 5.02 27.23
CA SER A 178 -1.87 3.85 28.11
C SER A 178 -1.05 4.04 29.40
N GLY A 179 -0.47 5.23 29.63
CA GLY A 179 0.25 5.56 30.86
C GLY A 179 1.77 5.41 30.81
N VAL A 180 2.35 5.07 29.64
CA VAL A 180 3.82 5.02 29.48
C VAL A 180 4.37 6.44 29.42
N HIS A 181 5.42 6.71 30.18
CA HIS A 181 6.11 8.01 30.18
C HIS A 181 7.32 7.98 29.22
N PHE A 182 7.44 9.03 28.40
CA PHE A 182 8.61 9.27 27.56
C PHE A 182 9.27 10.57 28.01
N ASP A 183 10.55 10.52 28.37
CA ASP A 183 11.30 11.68 28.84
C ASP A 183 11.29 12.81 27.83
N GLY A 184 10.94 14.01 28.29
CA GLY A 184 10.83 15.20 27.45
C GLY A 184 9.52 15.33 26.68
N TRP A 185 8.57 14.39 26.81
CA TRP A 185 7.29 14.38 26.09
C TRP A 185 6.10 14.33 27.03
N LYS A 186 5.01 15.01 26.64
CA LYS A 186 3.72 14.98 27.37
C LYS A 186 2.55 14.96 26.42
N ILE A 187 1.42 14.37 26.86
CA ILE A 187 0.17 14.47 26.15
C ILE A 187 -0.48 15.83 26.48
N VAL A 188 -1.03 16.46 25.46
CA VAL A 188 -1.84 17.66 25.59
C VAL A 188 -3.08 17.54 24.70
N GLU A 189 -4.13 18.29 25.04
CA GLU A 189 -5.28 18.41 24.15
C GLU A 189 -4.88 19.12 22.85
N GLY A 190 -5.22 18.48 21.72
CA GLY A 190 -4.97 19.04 20.39
C GLY A 190 -5.83 20.28 20.11
N LYS A 191 -5.46 21.06 19.10
CA LYS A 191 -6.30 22.17 18.62
C LYS A 191 -7.64 21.62 18.12
N SER A 192 -8.74 22.18 18.63
CA SER A 192 -10.08 21.90 18.15
C SER A 192 -10.70 23.15 17.54
N ASN A 193 -11.50 22.96 16.49
CA ASN A 193 -12.27 24.05 15.89
C ASN A 193 -13.67 24.11 16.53
N ARG A 194 -14.22 25.31 16.65
CA ARG A 194 -15.59 25.50 17.07
C ARG A 194 -16.54 24.82 16.08
N LYS A 195 -17.55 24.15 16.59
CA LYS A 195 -18.62 23.52 15.79
C LYS A 195 -19.97 24.01 16.33
N PHE A 196 -20.94 24.08 15.44
CA PHE A 196 -22.30 24.27 15.86
C PHE A 196 -22.84 23.03 16.62
N THR A 197 -23.56 23.21 17.68
CA THR A 197 -24.18 22.11 18.44
C THR A 197 -25.40 21.55 17.71
N ASP A 198 -26.14 22.45 16.99
CA ASP A 198 -27.30 22.12 16.19
C ASP A 198 -27.38 23.07 14.99
N GLU A 199 -27.08 22.58 13.83
CA GLU A 199 -27.07 23.35 12.58
C GLU A 199 -28.45 23.83 12.18
N ALA A 200 -29.54 23.08 12.49
CA ALA A 200 -30.90 23.45 12.19
C ALA A 200 -31.37 24.64 13.08
N ALA A 201 -31.02 24.58 14.35
CA ALA A 201 -31.32 25.70 15.30
C ALA A 201 -30.54 26.96 14.93
N VAL A 202 -29.28 26.83 14.48
CA VAL A 202 -28.49 27.97 13.98
C VAL A 202 -29.14 28.58 12.75
N ALA A 203 -29.47 27.73 11.74
CA ALA A 203 -30.13 28.21 10.53
C ALA A 203 -31.46 28.91 10.79
N PHE A 204 -32.27 28.41 11.74
CA PHE A 204 -33.51 29.02 12.15
C PHE A 204 -33.27 30.42 12.76
N LYS A 205 -32.36 30.53 13.74
CA LYS A 205 -32.05 31.81 14.42
C LYS A 205 -31.50 32.86 13.46
N VAL A 206 -30.61 32.45 12.49
CA VAL A 206 -30.05 33.37 11.53
C VAL A 206 -31.10 33.88 10.54
N LYS A 207 -32.04 33.01 10.12
CA LYS A 207 -33.17 33.41 9.26
C LYS A 207 -34.16 34.33 10.00
N ASP A 208 -34.45 34.04 11.24
CA ASP A 208 -35.31 34.86 12.10
C ASP A 208 -34.73 36.27 12.29
N ALA A 209 -33.42 36.38 12.33
CA ALA A 209 -32.67 37.66 12.35
C ALA A 209 -32.59 38.36 10.97
N GLY A 210 -33.20 37.82 9.94
CA GLY A 210 -33.26 38.42 8.58
C GLY A 210 -32.06 38.17 7.68
N TYR A 211 -31.19 37.17 8.00
CA TYR A 211 -30.04 36.81 7.23
C TYR A 211 -30.19 35.42 6.55
N ASP A 212 -29.51 35.18 5.42
CA ASP A 212 -29.43 33.86 4.82
C ASP A 212 -28.20 33.09 5.39
N PRO A 213 -28.43 31.97 6.11
CA PRO A 213 -27.35 31.18 6.67
C PRO A 213 -26.65 30.26 5.65
N TYR A 214 -27.12 30.24 4.39
CA TYR A 214 -26.62 29.31 3.37
C TYR A 214 -25.84 30.01 2.27
N GLU A 215 -24.69 29.47 1.92
CA GLU A 215 -23.96 29.81 0.72
C GLU A 215 -24.39 28.90 -0.44
N LYS A 216 -24.89 29.47 -1.54
CA LYS A 216 -25.16 28.71 -2.76
C LYS A 216 -23.86 28.53 -3.54
N LYS A 217 -23.37 27.31 -3.60
CA LYS A 217 -22.16 26.94 -4.33
C LYS A 217 -22.50 25.97 -5.46
N LEU A 218 -21.91 26.21 -6.63
CA LEU A 218 -22.02 25.28 -7.75
C LEU A 218 -21.44 23.92 -7.35
N LEU A 219 -22.16 22.84 -7.64
CA LEU A 219 -21.65 21.48 -7.39
C LEU A 219 -20.37 21.23 -8.18
N GLY A 220 -19.41 20.58 -7.57
CA GLY A 220 -18.20 20.12 -8.25
C GLY A 220 -18.50 19.04 -9.29
N ILE A 221 -17.56 18.81 -10.21
CA ILE A 221 -17.69 17.88 -11.34
C ILE A 221 -18.20 16.50 -10.92
N THR A 222 -17.63 15.92 -9.87
CA THR A 222 -18.03 14.59 -9.38
C THR A 222 -19.48 14.56 -8.90
N ALA A 223 -19.89 15.53 -8.08
CA ALA A 223 -21.25 15.61 -7.56
C ALA A 223 -22.28 15.88 -8.70
N MET A 224 -21.91 16.73 -9.66
CA MET A 224 -22.72 17.03 -10.84
C MET A 224 -22.87 15.79 -11.73
N SER A 225 -21.79 15.05 -11.98
CA SER A 225 -21.80 13.80 -12.73
C SER A 225 -22.62 12.70 -12.04
N THR A 226 -22.59 12.65 -10.72
CA THR A 226 -23.43 11.71 -9.95
C THR A 226 -24.90 12.07 -10.03
N MET A 227 -25.24 13.35 -9.96
CA MET A 227 -26.63 13.86 -10.03
C MET A 227 -27.26 13.65 -11.40
N LEU A 228 -26.50 13.92 -12.48
CA LEU A 228 -27.00 13.84 -13.87
C LEU A 228 -26.88 12.44 -14.47
N GLY A 229 -25.97 11.61 -13.94
CA GLY A 229 -25.50 10.41 -14.60
C GLY A 229 -24.49 10.70 -15.71
N LYS A 230 -23.55 9.78 -15.96
CA LYS A 230 -22.41 9.98 -16.88
C LYS A 230 -22.82 10.45 -18.28
N LYS A 231 -23.86 9.82 -18.88
CA LYS A 231 -24.29 10.11 -20.25
C LYS A 231 -24.83 11.54 -20.38
N LYS A 232 -25.70 11.96 -19.48
CA LYS A 232 -26.32 13.28 -19.50
C LYS A 232 -25.33 14.38 -19.07
N PHE A 233 -24.38 14.05 -18.18
CA PHE A 233 -23.29 14.95 -17.85
C PHE A 233 -22.42 15.27 -19.05
N GLU A 234 -22.02 14.26 -19.82
CA GLU A 234 -21.21 14.44 -21.03
C GLU A 234 -21.95 15.22 -22.09
N GLU A 235 -23.24 14.92 -22.32
CA GLU A 235 -24.09 15.63 -23.27
C GLU A 235 -24.24 17.13 -22.97
N LEU A 236 -24.41 17.48 -21.68
CA LEU A 236 -24.70 18.88 -21.30
C LEU A 236 -23.45 19.68 -20.95
N LEU A 237 -22.42 19.05 -20.43
CA LEU A 237 -21.27 19.71 -19.79
C LEU A 237 -19.92 19.28 -20.34
N GLY A 238 -19.85 18.29 -21.25
CA GLY A 238 -18.60 17.76 -21.76
C GLY A 238 -17.67 18.82 -22.34
N GLU A 239 -18.23 19.76 -23.12
CA GLU A 239 -17.47 20.89 -23.71
C GLU A 239 -17.04 21.95 -22.66
N LEU A 240 -17.65 21.96 -21.48
CA LEU A 240 -17.35 22.89 -20.39
C LEU A 240 -16.37 22.31 -19.36
N VAL A 241 -15.91 21.07 -19.56
CA VAL A 241 -14.97 20.40 -18.66
C VAL A 241 -13.64 20.20 -19.37
N TYR A 242 -12.57 20.66 -18.76
CA TYR A 242 -11.23 20.38 -19.25
C TYR A 242 -10.34 19.86 -18.12
N LYS A 243 -9.34 19.08 -18.46
CA LYS A 243 -8.31 18.59 -17.53
C LYS A 243 -7.03 19.39 -17.74
N PRO A 244 -6.69 20.32 -16.83
CA PRO A 244 -5.45 21.08 -16.97
C PRO A 244 -4.23 20.15 -16.84
N PRO A 245 -3.07 20.53 -17.37
CA PRO A 245 -1.81 19.82 -17.13
C PRO A 245 -1.54 19.69 -15.63
N GLY A 246 -1.07 18.52 -15.22
CA GLY A 246 -0.65 18.28 -13.85
C GLY A 246 0.61 19.10 -13.50
N LYS A 247 0.81 19.37 -12.22
CA LYS A 247 2.07 19.98 -11.75
C LYS A 247 3.23 19.01 -11.96
N PRO A 248 4.43 19.49 -12.31
CA PRO A 248 5.62 18.66 -12.34
C PRO A 248 5.79 17.90 -11.01
N THR A 249 6.12 16.63 -11.10
CA THR A 249 6.31 15.77 -9.93
C THR A 249 7.53 14.91 -10.18
N LEU A 250 8.47 14.90 -9.25
CA LEU A 250 9.63 14.03 -9.29
C LEU A 250 9.20 12.62 -8.86
N VAL A 251 9.56 11.63 -9.66
CA VAL A 251 9.24 10.21 -9.43
C VAL A 251 10.44 9.35 -9.79
N PRO A 252 10.52 8.09 -9.30
CA PRO A 252 11.55 7.15 -9.73
C PRO A 252 11.51 6.94 -11.25
N GLU A 253 12.65 6.63 -11.84
CA GLU A 253 12.79 6.41 -13.28
C GLU A 253 11.95 5.22 -13.79
N SER A 254 11.63 4.28 -12.92
CA SER A 254 10.74 3.15 -13.18
C SER A 254 9.24 3.51 -13.32
N ASP A 255 8.85 4.77 -13.04
CA ASP A 255 7.46 5.23 -13.24
C ASP A 255 7.10 5.18 -14.72
N LYS A 256 5.90 4.66 -15.03
CA LYS A 256 5.43 4.43 -16.40
C LYS A 256 5.07 5.72 -17.18
N ARG A 257 4.98 6.85 -16.50
CA ARG A 257 4.65 8.13 -17.14
C ARG A 257 5.84 8.65 -17.95
N PRO A 258 5.61 9.26 -19.11
CA PRO A 258 6.71 9.84 -19.88
C PRO A 258 7.36 11.00 -19.10
N ALA A 259 8.68 11.10 -19.21
CA ALA A 259 9.40 12.24 -18.67
C ALA A 259 8.92 13.55 -19.33
N MET A 260 8.90 14.63 -18.55
CA MET A 260 8.65 15.97 -19.10
C MET A 260 9.93 16.51 -19.68
N ASN A 261 9.84 17.21 -20.82
CA ASN A 261 10.96 18.00 -21.34
C ASN A 261 11.35 19.08 -20.33
N THR A 262 12.62 19.20 -20.09
CA THR A 262 13.19 20.28 -19.25
C THR A 262 13.67 21.41 -20.16
N ALA A 263 13.93 22.60 -19.58
CA ALA A 263 14.52 23.72 -20.33
C ALA A 263 15.88 23.35 -20.96
N GLN A 264 16.62 22.40 -20.39
CA GLN A 264 17.88 21.91 -20.98
C GLN A 264 17.64 21.10 -22.24
N ASP A 265 16.56 20.31 -22.29
CA ASP A 265 16.22 19.49 -23.48
C ASP A 265 15.80 20.39 -24.65
N ASP A 266 15.13 21.52 -24.37
CA ASP A 266 14.69 22.48 -25.37
C ASP A 266 15.85 23.30 -25.98
N PHE A 267 17.00 23.39 -25.28
CA PHE A 267 18.18 24.13 -25.72
C PHE A 267 19.36 23.25 -26.12
N SER A 268 19.22 21.91 -26.04
CA SER A 268 20.22 20.96 -26.50
C SER A 268 20.00 20.69 -28.00
N VAL A 269 20.68 21.47 -28.85
CA VAL A 269 20.78 21.29 -30.31
C VAL A 269 22.07 20.62 -30.68
#